data_e79b863427611d020b2623aa3ec9f940
#
_entry.id   e79b863427611d020b2623aa3ec9f940
#
_cell.length_a   1.000
_cell.length_b   1.000
_cell.length_c   1.000
_cell.angle_alpha   90.00
_cell.angle_beta   90.00
_cell.angle_gamma   90.00
#
_symmetry.space_group_name_H-M   'P 1'
#
loop_
_entity.id
_entity.type
_entity.pdbx_description
1 polymer ?
#
loop_
_entity_poly.entity_id
_entity_poly.type
_entity_poly.pdbx_seq_one_letter_code
_entity_poly.pdbx_strand_id
1 'polypeptide(L)'
;MKRIYIGIIAVLLSSLMTAQNVNVDFSVEEGPVKYLNGVNGGIQESSHAGSTMRYVRDAHIPYFRPHDVQDIGWHGGPYLVDISAIFQNFDADVDDPASYDFKFTDDFIEQVYRAGSQMYYRLGQTIEDPSNVHHVHPPKDFKKWAQICEHIIRHYNEGWANGFHYNIEYWQIWNEHDASTPSGCWTGTPEQFYDFYETAYRHLKGLFPELKIGGPALIGRQSTAEEFIAAMAQRQVPLDFLSWHMYFHTVDAFRNNVNFFRKTLDEYGYQDTPSIIDEWNIKPFDLTQSHYMTALTAATMCAAQHEPVDMMLYYDIRIGSTFNNVFTRRAEPMPAYWAFYSWGQMTQLGTSVEAAADMPELQVAAATNADRTSSGILLSRLNVETGIPQLTDPNIRIPRSINPKMNVTVNVKGVKPTEITVYMVDGKYCYQPYPVKVAETADGCAITISMARLSYAYIELL
;
A
#
# COMPACT_ATOMS: atom_id res chain seq x y z
N MET A 1 -22.05 -58.82 53.50
CA MET A 1 -21.94 -57.45 52.97
C MET A 1 -20.65 -57.34 52.17
N LYS A 2 -20.80 -57.41 50.84
CA LYS A 2 -19.63 -57.25 49.92
C LYS A 2 -19.57 -55.79 49.53
N ARG A 3 -18.44 -55.11 49.84
CA ARG A 3 -18.15 -53.74 49.40
C ARG A 3 -17.60 -53.79 47.98
N ILE A 4 -18.31 -53.14 47.04
CA ILE A 4 -17.85 -52.91 45.65
C ILE A 4 -17.09 -51.59 45.66
N TYR A 5 -15.83 -51.64 45.31
CA TYR A 5 -15.01 -50.44 45.01
C TYR A 5 -15.20 -50.08 43.53
N ILE A 6 -15.81 -48.95 43.28
CA ILE A 6 -15.87 -48.36 41.95
C ILE A 6 -14.61 -47.50 41.79
N GLY A 7 -13.69 -47.98 41.01
CA GLY A 7 -12.51 -47.17 40.60
C GLY A 7 -12.91 -46.18 39.54
N ILE A 8 -12.80 -44.87 39.85
CA ILE A 8 -12.97 -43.80 38.87
C ILE A 8 -11.66 -43.70 38.11
N ILE A 9 -11.66 -44.15 36.84
CA ILE A 9 -10.56 -43.86 35.88
C ILE A 9 -10.78 -42.46 35.40
N ALA A 10 -9.97 -41.51 35.89
CA ALA A 10 -9.88 -40.16 35.33
C ALA A 10 -9.07 -40.26 34.04
N VAL A 11 -9.78 -40.22 32.90
CA VAL A 11 -9.15 -40.04 31.59
C VAL A 11 -8.72 -38.57 31.51
N LEU A 12 -7.44 -38.31 31.72
CA LEU A 12 -6.79 -37.06 31.38
C LEU A 12 -6.80 -36.93 29.85
N LEU A 13 -7.79 -36.25 29.32
CA LEU A 13 -7.75 -35.69 27.97
C LEU A 13 -6.69 -34.57 28.00
N SER A 14 -5.44 -34.92 27.76
CA SER A 14 -4.45 -33.96 27.28
C SER A 14 -4.93 -33.52 25.90
N SER A 15 -5.57 -32.36 25.84
CA SER A 15 -5.71 -31.65 24.58
C SER A 15 -4.30 -31.44 24.04
N LEU A 16 -3.89 -32.26 23.08
CA LEU A 16 -2.79 -31.95 22.19
C LEU A 16 -3.17 -30.61 21.53
N MET A 17 -2.67 -29.51 22.08
CA MET A 17 -2.62 -28.26 21.35
C MET A 17 -1.73 -28.55 20.15
N THR A 18 -2.33 -28.82 19.01
CA THR A 18 -1.60 -28.89 17.75
C THR A 18 -0.89 -27.54 17.61
N ALA A 19 0.44 -27.61 17.54
CA ALA A 19 1.23 -26.41 17.29
C ALA A 19 0.76 -25.84 15.95
N GLN A 20 0.40 -24.57 15.94
CA GLN A 20 0.03 -23.86 14.72
C GLN A 20 1.31 -23.60 13.94
N ASN A 21 1.37 -24.04 12.70
CA ASN A 21 2.60 -24.03 11.94
C ASN A 21 2.53 -22.98 10.82
N VAL A 22 3.67 -22.33 10.68
CA VAL A 22 4.04 -21.55 9.51
C VAL A 22 5.26 -22.24 8.91
N ASN A 23 5.24 -22.47 7.62
CA ASN A 23 6.35 -23.12 6.91
C ASN A 23 6.95 -22.10 5.94
N VAL A 24 8.26 -21.96 5.99
CA VAL A 24 9.05 -21.11 5.10
C VAL A 24 10.19 -21.92 4.52
N ASP A 25 10.24 -22.03 3.20
CA ASP A 25 11.32 -22.74 2.50
C ASP A 25 12.14 -21.76 1.66
N PHE A 26 13.28 -21.34 2.18
CA PHE A 26 14.19 -20.42 1.50
C PHE A 26 14.89 -21.03 0.28
N SER A 27 14.73 -22.32 0.03
CA SER A 27 15.25 -22.95 -1.19
C SER A 27 14.32 -22.80 -2.40
N VAL A 28 13.06 -22.39 -2.19
CA VAL A 28 12.03 -22.23 -3.23
C VAL A 28 11.76 -20.75 -3.45
N GLU A 29 12.26 -20.20 -4.55
CA GLU A 29 12.08 -18.82 -4.92
C GLU A 29 10.74 -18.63 -5.66
N GLU A 30 9.99 -17.57 -5.33
CA GLU A 30 8.69 -17.22 -5.94
C GLU A 30 8.76 -15.96 -6.84
N GLY A 31 9.92 -15.29 -6.87
CA GLY A 31 10.12 -14.08 -7.66
C GLY A 31 10.53 -12.88 -6.79
N PRO A 32 10.38 -11.66 -7.29
CA PRO A 32 10.76 -10.47 -6.53
C PRO A 32 9.79 -10.17 -5.38
N VAL A 33 10.32 -9.54 -4.33
CA VAL A 33 9.46 -8.89 -3.33
C VAL A 33 8.78 -7.68 -3.97
N LYS A 34 7.45 -7.65 -3.93
CA LYS A 34 6.64 -6.60 -4.54
C LYS A 34 6.73 -5.28 -3.76
N TYR A 35 6.52 -4.15 -4.44
CA TYR A 35 6.45 -2.83 -3.81
C TYR A 35 5.08 -2.60 -3.17
N LEU A 36 4.87 -3.09 -1.95
CA LEU A 36 3.59 -3.01 -1.23
C LEU A 36 3.57 -1.94 -0.13
N ASN A 37 4.72 -1.32 0.14
CA ASN A 37 4.90 -0.25 1.12
C ASN A 37 5.00 1.15 0.50
N GLY A 38 4.50 1.35 -0.72
CA GLY A 38 4.30 2.69 -1.27
C GLY A 38 3.26 3.48 -0.48
N VAL A 39 3.26 4.80 -0.62
CA VAL A 39 2.40 5.68 0.18
C VAL A 39 1.83 6.85 -0.63
N ASN A 40 0.70 7.37 -0.18
CA ASN A 40 0.17 8.66 -0.60
C ASN A 40 0.55 9.76 0.39
N GLY A 41 0.47 11.01 -0.07
CA GLY A 41 0.80 12.19 0.72
C GLY A 41 2.23 12.64 0.48
N GLY A 42 2.87 13.18 1.48
CA GLY A 42 4.20 13.77 1.37
C GLY A 42 5.05 13.63 2.62
N ILE A 43 6.31 13.98 2.47
CA ILE A 43 7.25 14.03 3.58
C ILE A 43 6.98 15.28 4.40
N GLN A 44 6.83 15.11 5.70
CA GLN A 44 6.74 16.25 6.62
C GLN A 44 8.15 16.68 7.00
N GLU A 45 8.52 17.89 6.64
CA GLU A 45 9.69 18.60 7.18
C GLU A 45 9.22 19.90 7.83
N SER A 46 9.28 20.00 9.13
CA SER A 46 8.88 21.18 9.88
C SER A 46 9.78 21.38 11.09
N SER A 47 10.21 22.63 11.30
CA SER A 47 10.97 23.01 12.48
C SER A 47 10.20 22.84 13.80
N HIS A 48 8.87 22.74 13.73
CA HIS A 48 7.99 22.65 14.91
C HIS A 48 7.42 21.26 15.13
N ALA A 49 7.11 20.52 14.04
CA ALA A 49 6.46 19.20 14.12
C ALA A 49 7.44 18.02 14.01
N GLY A 50 8.72 18.29 13.68
CA GLY A 50 9.71 17.26 13.39
C GLY A 50 9.71 16.87 11.91
N SER A 51 10.48 15.82 11.57
CA SER A 51 10.64 15.35 10.19
C SER A 51 10.37 13.86 10.08
N THR A 52 9.61 13.46 9.07
CA THR A 52 9.40 12.05 8.69
C THR A 52 10.48 11.53 7.74
N MET A 53 11.34 12.39 7.21
CA MET A 53 12.35 12.09 6.19
C MET A 53 13.18 10.85 6.51
N ARG A 54 13.74 10.77 7.73
CA ARG A 54 14.56 9.62 8.14
C ARG A 54 13.78 8.32 8.15
N TYR A 55 12.53 8.38 8.62
CA TYR A 55 11.67 7.19 8.73
C TYR A 55 11.24 6.67 7.36
N VAL A 56 10.96 7.58 6.43
CA VAL A 56 10.68 7.25 5.02
C VAL A 56 11.89 6.53 4.41
N ARG A 57 13.08 7.09 4.63
CA ARG A 57 14.34 6.51 4.15
C ARG A 57 14.62 5.14 4.78
N ASP A 58 14.51 5.02 6.10
CA ASP A 58 14.79 3.79 6.85
C ASP A 58 13.81 2.68 6.48
N ALA A 59 12.56 3.02 6.16
CA ALA A 59 11.53 2.09 5.70
C ALA A 59 11.62 1.78 4.19
N HIS A 60 12.61 2.32 3.49
CA HIS A 60 12.79 2.13 2.05
C HIS A 60 11.47 2.28 1.27
N ILE A 61 10.70 3.36 1.56
CA ILE A 61 9.44 3.64 0.87
C ILE A 61 9.73 3.82 -0.62
N PRO A 62 9.19 2.96 -1.51
CA PRO A 62 9.62 2.97 -2.91
C PRO A 62 8.99 4.12 -3.70
N TYR A 63 7.70 4.37 -3.49
CA TYR A 63 6.91 5.32 -4.26
C TYR A 63 6.04 6.21 -3.39
N PHE A 64 5.95 7.48 -3.80
CA PHE A 64 4.96 8.43 -3.33
C PHE A 64 3.97 8.77 -4.44
N ARG A 65 2.68 8.67 -4.14
CA ARG A 65 1.60 9.20 -4.97
C ARG A 65 1.16 10.56 -4.41
N PRO A 66 1.32 11.65 -5.18
CA PRO A 66 1.01 13.00 -4.71
C PRO A 66 -0.48 13.30 -4.91
N HIS A 67 -1.34 12.70 -4.10
CA HIS A 67 -2.77 12.98 -4.10
C HIS A 67 -3.16 13.70 -2.82
N ASP A 68 -4.03 14.69 -2.89
CA ASP A 68 -4.45 15.58 -1.80
C ASP A 68 -3.29 16.22 -1.04
N VAL A 69 -2.19 16.49 -1.72
CA VAL A 69 -1.03 17.15 -1.11
C VAL A 69 -1.29 18.64 -1.04
N GLN A 70 -1.42 19.15 0.17
CA GLN A 70 -1.70 20.54 0.46
C GLN A 70 -0.52 21.19 1.17
N ASP A 71 -0.30 22.46 0.87
CA ASP A 71 0.60 23.29 1.66
C ASP A 71 -0.10 23.72 2.96
N ILE A 72 -1.38 24.09 2.92
CA ILE A 72 -2.14 24.59 4.07
C ILE A 72 -3.58 24.08 4.06
N GLY A 73 -3.92 23.25 5.06
CA GLY A 73 -5.29 22.96 5.41
C GLY A 73 -6.03 22.00 4.48
N TRP A 74 -7.26 21.66 4.84
CA TRP A 74 -8.14 20.76 4.13
C TRP A 74 -8.99 21.55 3.12
N HIS A 75 -9.12 21.06 1.87
CA HIS A 75 -10.05 21.52 0.82
C HIS A 75 -10.13 23.05 0.64
N GLY A 76 -9.04 23.70 0.32
CA GLY A 76 -9.07 25.14 0.08
C GLY A 76 -7.71 25.83 -0.07
N GLY A 77 -6.64 25.10 0.11
CA GLY A 77 -5.28 25.58 -0.17
C GLY A 77 -4.84 25.23 -1.59
N PRO A 78 -3.69 25.75 -2.04
CA PRO A 78 -3.11 25.29 -3.29
C PRO A 78 -2.75 23.82 -3.16
N TYR A 79 -3.28 23.03 -4.08
CA TYR A 79 -2.92 21.61 -4.17
C TYR A 79 -1.68 21.48 -5.04
N LEU A 80 -0.60 21.03 -4.42
CA LEU A 80 0.62 20.71 -5.13
C LEU A 80 0.34 19.60 -6.13
N VAL A 81 1.00 19.61 -7.26
CA VAL A 81 0.88 18.70 -8.40
C VAL A 81 -0.41 18.76 -9.20
N ASP A 82 -1.43 19.46 -8.76
CA ASP A 82 -2.64 19.67 -9.56
C ASP A 82 -2.33 20.49 -10.81
N ILE A 83 -2.89 20.08 -11.94
CA ILE A 83 -2.68 20.80 -13.21
C ILE A 83 -3.16 22.24 -13.11
N SER A 84 -4.26 22.48 -12.40
CA SER A 84 -4.77 23.84 -12.15
C SER A 84 -3.84 24.70 -11.28
N ALA A 85 -2.97 24.11 -10.47
CA ALA A 85 -1.97 24.84 -9.71
C ALA A 85 -0.71 25.13 -10.56
N ILE A 86 -0.31 24.19 -11.40
CA ILE A 86 0.88 24.30 -12.25
C ILE A 86 0.57 25.17 -13.49
N PHE A 87 -0.54 24.94 -14.18
CA PHE A 87 -0.97 25.65 -15.38
C PHE A 87 -2.30 26.38 -15.10
N GLN A 88 -2.21 27.55 -14.47
CA GLN A 88 -3.36 28.23 -13.88
C GLN A 88 -4.31 28.86 -14.91
N ASN A 89 -3.82 29.25 -16.07
CA ASN A 89 -4.61 29.81 -17.16
C ASN A 89 -4.68 28.84 -18.34
N PHE A 90 -5.78 28.08 -18.43
CA PHE A 90 -5.95 27.09 -19.50
C PHE A 90 -5.90 27.70 -20.92
N ASP A 91 -6.14 29.00 -21.08
CA ASP A 91 -6.10 29.68 -22.39
C ASP A 91 -4.67 30.19 -22.75
N ALA A 92 -3.68 30.08 -21.83
CA ALA A 92 -2.28 30.46 -22.09
C ALA A 92 -1.60 29.55 -23.11
N ASP A 93 -0.45 29.97 -23.62
CA ASP A 93 0.38 29.18 -24.53
C ASP A 93 1.04 28.00 -23.79
N VAL A 94 0.84 26.79 -24.29
CA VAL A 94 1.38 25.56 -23.66
C VAL A 94 2.89 25.43 -23.85
N ASP A 95 3.46 26.03 -24.91
CA ASP A 95 4.87 25.94 -25.22
C ASP A 95 5.69 27.04 -24.50
N ASP A 96 5.02 28.02 -23.88
CA ASP A 96 5.68 29.06 -23.10
C ASP A 96 5.94 28.60 -21.66
N PRO A 97 7.22 28.45 -21.22
CA PRO A 97 7.56 28.12 -19.84
C PRO A 97 6.95 29.08 -18.79
N ALA A 98 6.72 30.34 -19.17
CA ALA A 98 6.12 31.34 -18.27
C ALA A 98 4.63 31.07 -17.97
N SER A 99 3.99 30.15 -18.70
CA SER A 99 2.61 29.71 -18.44
C SER A 99 2.50 28.70 -17.28
N TYR A 100 3.64 28.22 -16.75
CA TYR A 100 3.71 27.19 -15.72
C TYR A 100 4.29 27.73 -14.43
N ASP A 101 3.72 27.34 -13.30
CA ASP A 101 4.25 27.57 -11.95
C ASP A 101 4.60 26.23 -11.29
N PHE A 102 5.85 25.82 -11.43
CA PHE A 102 6.34 24.55 -10.86
C PHE A 102 6.82 24.68 -9.41
N LYS A 103 7.03 25.90 -8.92
CA LYS A 103 7.82 26.16 -7.71
C LYS A 103 7.45 25.27 -6.51
N PHE A 104 6.18 25.23 -6.14
CA PHE A 104 5.76 24.46 -4.96
C PHE A 104 5.76 22.94 -5.21
N THR A 105 5.45 22.54 -6.45
CA THR A 105 5.50 21.13 -6.85
C THR A 105 6.94 20.62 -6.88
N ASP A 106 7.88 21.46 -7.34
CA ASP A 106 9.32 21.16 -7.34
C ASP A 106 9.84 20.92 -5.92
N ASP A 107 9.55 21.86 -5.01
CA ASP A 107 9.96 21.77 -3.60
C ASP A 107 9.42 20.47 -2.95
N PHE A 108 8.22 20.06 -3.31
CA PHE A 108 7.60 18.83 -2.82
C PHE A 108 8.27 17.57 -3.40
N ILE A 109 8.44 17.51 -4.73
CA ILE A 109 9.02 16.34 -5.40
C ILE A 109 10.48 16.17 -5.00
N GLU A 110 11.25 17.25 -4.89
CA GLU A 110 12.64 17.19 -4.42
C GLU A 110 12.76 16.51 -3.06
N GLN A 111 11.84 16.76 -2.12
CA GLN A 111 11.83 16.09 -0.80
C GLN A 111 11.66 14.58 -0.94
N VAL A 112 10.80 14.12 -1.85
CA VAL A 112 10.59 12.69 -2.11
C VAL A 112 11.87 12.03 -2.61
N TYR A 113 12.54 12.64 -3.60
CA TYR A 113 13.81 12.12 -4.12
C TYR A 113 14.95 12.19 -3.10
N ARG A 114 15.01 13.23 -2.28
CA ARG A 114 15.97 13.32 -1.16
C ARG A 114 15.77 12.23 -0.11
N ALA A 115 14.58 11.69 0.03
CA ALA A 115 14.31 10.54 0.88
C ALA A 115 14.74 9.19 0.26
N GLY A 116 15.12 9.17 -1.01
CA GLY A 116 15.46 7.95 -1.76
C GLY A 116 14.25 7.25 -2.34
N SER A 117 13.10 7.89 -2.34
CA SER A 117 11.84 7.39 -2.94
C SER A 117 11.66 7.92 -4.36
N GLN A 118 10.74 7.37 -5.10
CA GLN A 118 10.35 7.81 -6.44
C GLN A 118 8.92 8.33 -6.46
N MET A 119 8.57 9.05 -7.54
CA MET A 119 7.21 9.51 -7.77
C MET A 119 6.41 8.48 -8.58
N TYR A 120 5.19 8.24 -8.14
CA TYR A 120 4.09 7.69 -8.93
C TYR A 120 3.14 8.87 -9.19
N TYR A 121 3.38 9.58 -10.30
CA TYR A 121 2.82 10.92 -10.51
C TYR A 121 1.37 10.88 -11.00
N ARG A 122 0.45 11.48 -10.22
CA ARG A 122 -0.95 11.65 -10.61
C ARG A 122 -1.12 12.96 -11.42
N LEU A 123 -1.38 12.81 -12.73
CA LEU A 123 -1.78 13.92 -13.61
C LEU A 123 -3.29 14.16 -13.47
N GLY A 124 -3.69 15.32 -12.99
CA GLY A 124 -5.11 15.63 -12.81
C GLY A 124 -5.37 16.63 -11.71
N GLN A 125 -6.44 16.41 -10.98
CA GLN A 125 -6.94 17.31 -9.95
C GLN A 125 -7.19 16.56 -8.65
N THR A 126 -7.07 17.26 -7.54
CA THR A 126 -7.54 16.84 -6.24
C THR A 126 -9.07 16.84 -6.19
N ILE A 127 -9.65 16.03 -5.30
CA ILE A 127 -11.08 15.99 -5.04
C ILE A 127 -11.57 17.38 -4.57
N GLU A 128 -12.61 17.89 -5.19
CA GLU A 128 -13.26 19.14 -4.80
C GLU A 128 -14.57 18.87 -4.06
N ASP A 129 -15.05 19.86 -3.29
CA ASP A 129 -16.37 19.79 -2.69
C ASP A 129 -17.44 19.74 -3.81
N PRO A 130 -18.31 18.70 -3.86
CA PRO A 130 -19.29 18.54 -4.92
C PRO A 130 -20.25 19.72 -5.09
N SER A 131 -20.41 20.55 -4.05
CA SER A 131 -21.22 21.78 -4.12
C SER A 131 -20.44 22.99 -4.65
N ASN A 132 -19.13 22.87 -4.83
CA ASN A 132 -18.25 23.97 -5.24
C ASN A 132 -17.08 23.46 -6.09
N VAL A 133 -17.39 22.87 -7.25
CA VAL A 133 -16.39 22.32 -8.18
C VAL A 133 -15.91 23.37 -9.17
N HIS A 134 -14.62 23.38 -9.46
CA HIS A 134 -13.98 24.35 -10.36
C HIS A 134 -13.12 23.68 -11.42
N HIS A 135 -12.38 22.64 -11.08
CA HIS A 135 -11.33 22.06 -11.92
C HIS A 135 -11.56 20.59 -12.30
N VAL A 136 -12.59 19.95 -11.71
CA VAL A 136 -12.98 18.57 -12.02
C VAL A 136 -14.03 18.46 -13.14
N HIS A 137 -14.27 19.55 -13.86
CA HIS A 137 -15.02 19.53 -15.11
C HIS A 137 -14.18 18.91 -16.24
N PRO A 138 -14.82 18.33 -17.27
CA PRO A 138 -14.13 17.97 -18.49
C PRO A 138 -13.33 19.17 -19.03
N PRO A 139 -12.02 19.03 -19.29
CA PRO A 139 -11.22 20.10 -19.89
C PRO A 139 -11.85 20.59 -21.20
N LYS A 140 -11.80 21.90 -21.46
CA LYS A 140 -12.35 22.50 -22.69
C LYS A 140 -11.75 21.89 -23.97
N ASP A 141 -10.49 21.45 -23.90
CA ASP A 141 -9.73 20.82 -24.97
C ASP A 141 -8.86 19.70 -24.40
N PHE A 142 -9.20 18.45 -24.72
CA PHE A 142 -8.48 17.27 -24.23
C PHE A 142 -7.05 17.16 -24.78
N LYS A 143 -6.84 17.63 -26.03
CA LYS A 143 -5.51 17.64 -26.62
C LYS A 143 -4.59 18.64 -25.92
N LYS A 144 -5.10 19.84 -25.65
CA LYS A 144 -4.37 20.87 -24.91
C LYS A 144 -4.04 20.40 -23.48
N TRP A 145 -4.97 19.72 -22.83
CA TRP A 145 -4.71 19.12 -21.52
C TRP A 145 -3.57 18.10 -21.58
N ALA A 146 -3.57 17.26 -22.61
CA ALA A 146 -2.50 16.28 -22.82
C ALA A 146 -1.14 16.95 -23.12
N GLN A 147 -1.11 18.06 -23.87
CA GLN A 147 0.08 18.87 -24.11
C GLN A 147 0.61 19.53 -22.81
N ILE A 148 -0.28 19.99 -21.93
CA ILE A 148 0.14 20.48 -20.60
C ILE A 148 0.82 19.35 -19.82
N CYS A 149 0.21 18.15 -19.80
CA CYS A 149 0.83 16.97 -19.16
C CYS A 149 2.17 16.59 -19.80
N GLU A 150 2.31 16.67 -21.12
CA GLU A 150 3.59 16.48 -21.81
C GLU A 150 4.67 17.40 -21.24
N HIS A 151 4.40 18.70 -21.10
CA HIS A 151 5.36 19.64 -20.57
C HIS A 151 5.69 19.42 -19.09
N ILE A 152 4.73 18.92 -18.29
CA ILE A 152 5.00 18.49 -16.91
C ILE A 152 5.96 17.28 -16.91
N ILE A 153 5.75 16.31 -17.79
CA ILE A 153 6.67 15.16 -17.95
C ILE A 153 8.07 15.63 -18.38
N ARG A 154 8.14 16.51 -19.39
CA ARG A 154 9.43 17.07 -19.86
C ARG A 154 10.14 17.86 -18.77
N HIS A 155 9.38 18.57 -17.93
CA HIS A 155 9.97 19.33 -16.81
C HIS A 155 10.68 18.39 -15.83
N TYR A 156 10.04 17.30 -15.43
CA TYR A 156 10.61 16.39 -14.43
C TYR A 156 11.58 15.34 -15.00
N ASN A 157 11.47 15.01 -16.29
CA ASN A 157 12.30 13.97 -16.90
C ASN A 157 13.33 14.48 -17.91
N GLU A 158 13.10 15.62 -18.58
CA GLU A 158 13.96 16.12 -19.66
C GLU A 158 14.56 17.51 -19.36
N GLY A 159 14.29 18.10 -18.19
CA GLY A 159 14.83 19.38 -17.78
C GLY A 159 14.18 20.61 -18.44
N TRP A 160 13.03 20.47 -19.09
CA TRP A 160 12.29 21.58 -19.69
C TRP A 160 11.93 22.65 -18.65
N ALA A 161 11.95 23.93 -19.02
CA ALA A 161 11.67 25.07 -18.13
C ALA A 161 12.53 25.10 -16.86
N ASN A 162 13.83 24.79 -16.97
CA ASN A 162 14.78 24.63 -15.87
C ASN A 162 14.40 23.53 -14.86
N GLY A 163 13.78 22.48 -15.34
CA GLY A 163 13.33 21.33 -14.56
C GLY A 163 14.43 20.32 -14.22
N PHE A 164 14.02 19.07 -14.08
CA PHE A 164 14.82 17.99 -13.51
C PHE A 164 15.00 16.82 -14.49
N HIS A 165 15.81 15.83 -14.08
CA HIS A 165 16.03 14.56 -14.79
C HIS A 165 15.79 13.39 -13.81
N TYR A 166 14.61 13.34 -13.21
CA TYR A 166 14.28 12.34 -12.19
C TYR A 166 13.94 10.97 -12.77
N ASN A 167 13.66 10.89 -14.07
CA ASN A 167 13.23 9.67 -14.74
C ASN A 167 12.01 9.02 -14.08
N ILE A 168 11.00 9.84 -13.77
CA ILE A 168 9.71 9.36 -13.23
C ILE A 168 9.13 8.37 -14.23
N GLU A 169 8.91 7.13 -13.79
CA GLU A 169 8.44 6.03 -14.65
C GLU A 169 6.92 6.01 -14.77
N TYR A 170 6.19 6.19 -13.64
CA TYR A 170 4.74 6.04 -13.56
C TYR A 170 4.01 7.37 -13.64
N TRP A 171 3.13 7.51 -14.63
CA TRP A 171 2.31 8.69 -14.86
C TRP A 171 0.83 8.29 -14.95
N GLN A 172 0.08 8.63 -13.92
CA GLN A 172 -1.31 8.28 -13.76
C GLN A 172 -2.22 9.37 -14.31
N ILE A 173 -3.17 9.01 -15.18
CA ILE A 173 -4.18 9.92 -15.71
C ILE A 173 -5.38 9.94 -14.77
N TRP A 174 -5.62 11.08 -14.13
CA TRP A 174 -6.79 11.42 -13.31
C TRP A 174 -6.87 10.71 -11.94
N ASN A 175 -8.08 10.85 -11.31
CA ASN A 175 -8.46 10.24 -10.02
C ASN A 175 -9.97 10.10 -9.91
N GLU A 176 -10.47 8.92 -9.57
CA GLU A 176 -11.85 8.61 -9.15
C GLU A 176 -12.96 9.23 -10.01
N HIS A 177 -12.81 9.23 -11.34
CA HIS A 177 -13.84 9.73 -12.25
C HIS A 177 -15.17 8.99 -12.12
N ASP A 178 -15.15 7.76 -11.60
CA ASP A 178 -16.27 6.85 -11.42
C ASP A 178 -16.93 6.97 -10.04
N ALA A 179 -16.55 7.95 -9.22
CA ALA A 179 -17.23 8.28 -7.98
C ALA A 179 -18.68 8.71 -8.22
N SER A 180 -19.54 8.52 -7.22
CA SER A 180 -20.98 8.83 -7.35
C SER A 180 -21.22 10.31 -7.64
N THR A 181 -22.17 10.61 -8.52
CA THR A 181 -22.56 12.01 -8.85
C THR A 181 -23.54 12.59 -7.84
N PRO A 182 -23.49 13.94 -7.53
CA PRO A 182 -22.44 14.85 -7.97
C PRO A 182 -21.11 14.47 -7.33
N SER A 183 -20.06 14.35 -8.15
CA SER A 183 -18.74 13.92 -7.72
C SER A 183 -17.77 15.10 -7.70
N GLY A 184 -17.01 15.22 -6.64
CA GLY A 184 -15.87 16.13 -6.58
C GLY A 184 -14.66 15.68 -7.41
N CYS A 185 -14.80 14.64 -8.24
CA CYS A 185 -13.71 14.06 -9.03
C CYS A 185 -13.90 14.22 -10.54
N TRP A 186 -15.13 14.14 -11.05
CA TRP A 186 -15.45 14.31 -12.46
C TRP A 186 -16.93 14.67 -12.65
N THR A 187 -17.25 15.73 -13.38
CA THR A 187 -18.63 16.20 -13.60
C THR A 187 -19.17 15.86 -14.99
N GLY A 188 -18.35 15.31 -15.86
CA GLY A 188 -18.75 14.84 -17.19
C GLY A 188 -19.40 13.47 -17.19
N THR A 189 -19.77 12.99 -18.37
CA THR A 189 -20.27 11.62 -18.55
C THR A 189 -19.12 10.61 -18.56
N PRO A 190 -19.39 9.31 -18.36
CA PRO A 190 -18.39 8.25 -18.53
C PRO A 190 -17.75 8.27 -19.94
N GLU A 191 -18.54 8.45 -21.00
CA GLU A 191 -18.02 8.51 -22.37
C GLU A 191 -17.09 9.69 -22.59
N GLN A 192 -17.41 10.86 -22.01
CA GLN A 192 -16.50 12.01 -22.05
C GLN A 192 -15.18 11.72 -21.34
N PHE A 193 -15.23 10.96 -20.25
CA PHE A 193 -14.01 10.54 -19.57
C PHE A 193 -13.21 9.55 -20.42
N TYR A 194 -13.86 8.60 -21.07
CA TYR A 194 -13.18 7.64 -21.94
C TYR A 194 -12.51 8.33 -23.14
N ASP A 195 -13.17 9.31 -23.77
CA ASP A 195 -12.58 10.14 -24.82
C ASP A 195 -11.38 10.96 -24.32
N PHE A 196 -11.51 11.52 -23.13
CA PHE A 196 -10.43 12.25 -22.47
C PHE A 196 -9.24 11.36 -22.17
N TYR A 197 -9.46 10.21 -21.51
CA TYR A 197 -8.41 9.25 -21.16
C TYR A 197 -7.68 8.73 -22.40
N GLU A 198 -8.43 8.31 -23.42
CA GLU A 198 -7.86 7.86 -24.70
C GLU A 198 -7.00 8.94 -25.36
N THR A 199 -7.48 10.18 -25.41
CA THR A 199 -6.76 11.32 -26.00
C THR A 199 -5.45 11.57 -25.25
N ALA A 200 -5.49 11.61 -23.93
CA ALA A 200 -4.32 11.82 -23.09
C ALA A 200 -3.32 10.66 -23.22
N TYR A 201 -3.80 9.41 -23.10
CA TYR A 201 -2.96 8.22 -23.21
C TYR A 201 -2.22 8.18 -24.56
N ARG A 202 -2.95 8.32 -25.68
CA ARG A 202 -2.34 8.23 -27.01
C ARG A 202 -1.34 9.34 -27.27
N HIS A 203 -1.61 10.56 -26.82
CA HIS A 203 -0.68 11.68 -26.93
C HIS A 203 0.61 11.41 -26.15
N LEU A 204 0.48 11.10 -24.86
CA LEU A 204 1.64 10.91 -23.98
C LEU A 204 2.43 9.67 -24.35
N LYS A 205 1.75 8.54 -24.62
CA LYS A 205 2.44 7.29 -25.01
C LYS A 205 3.13 7.39 -26.37
N GLY A 206 2.58 8.19 -27.27
CA GLY A 206 3.20 8.46 -28.57
C GLY A 206 4.52 9.24 -28.47
N LEU A 207 4.65 10.08 -27.44
CA LEU A 207 5.87 10.88 -27.19
C LEU A 207 6.86 10.18 -26.27
N PHE A 208 6.35 9.44 -25.29
CA PHE A 208 7.13 8.78 -24.24
C PHE A 208 6.84 7.26 -24.20
N PRO A 209 7.25 6.50 -25.23
CA PRO A 209 6.91 5.08 -25.35
C PRO A 209 7.49 4.21 -24.22
N GLU A 210 8.56 4.64 -23.57
CA GLU A 210 9.22 3.95 -22.45
C GLU A 210 8.54 4.16 -21.10
N LEU A 211 7.76 5.24 -20.94
CA LEU A 211 7.09 5.55 -19.68
C LEU A 211 5.84 4.69 -19.48
N LYS A 212 5.48 4.46 -18.24
CA LYS A 212 4.24 3.79 -17.84
C LYS A 212 3.13 4.84 -17.72
N ILE A 213 2.27 4.90 -18.73
CA ILE A 213 1.10 5.78 -18.76
C ILE A 213 -0.14 4.94 -18.47
N GLY A 214 -0.87 5.25 -17.41
CA GLY A 214 -2.00 4.43 -17.00
C GLY A 214 -2.96 5.16 -16.05
N GLY A 215 -3.65 4.42 -15.23
CA GLY A 215 -4.68 4.94 -14.33
C GLY A 215 -5.95 4.10 -14.44
N PRO A 216 -7.14 4.66 -14.24
CA PRO A 216 -7.46 6.05 -13.90
C PRO A 216 -7.73 6.26 -12.38
N ALA A 217 -7.21 5.41 -11.49
CA ALA A 217 -7.50 5.46 -10.06
C ALA A 217 -9.01 5.28 -9.79
N LEU A 218 -9.55 4.14 -10.20
CA LEU A 218 -10.97 3.81 -9.98
C LEU A 218 -11.29 3.68 -8.48
N ILE A 219 -12.50 4.05 -8.04
CA ILE A 219 -12.90 3.92 -6.62
C ILE A 219 -12.98 2.47 -6.11
N GLY A 220 -12.66 1.47 -6.94
CA GLY A 220 -12.73 0.06 -6.57
C GLY A 220 -14.12 -0.57 -6.65
N ARG A 221 -15.11 0.11 -7.27
CA ARG A 221 -16.42 -0.47 -7.54
C ARG A 221 -16.33 -1.40 -8.76
N GLN A 222 -16.71 -2.66 -8.58
CA GLN A 222 -16.56 -3.70 -9.60
C GLN A 222 -17.27 -3.38 -10.92
N SER A 223 -18.51 -2.83 -10.85
CA SER A 223 -19.28 -2.51 -12.07
C SER A 223 -18.65 -1.40 -12.90
N THR A 224 -18.21 -0.31 -12.27
CA THR A 224 -17.58 0.82 -13.00
C THR A 224 -16.18 0.46 -13.48
N ALA A 225 -15.49 -0.44 -12.79
CA ALA A 225 -14.20 -0.97 -13.23
C ALA A 225 -14.35 -1.81 -14.51
N GLU A 226 -15.33 -2.72 -14.54
CA GLU A 226 -15.61 -3.52 -15.72
C GLU A 226 -16.03 -2.63 -16.90
N GLU A 227 -16.89 -1.62 -16.68
CA GLU A 227 -17.29 -0.65 -17.71
C GLU A 227 -16.08 0.09 -18.30
N PHE A 228 -15.15 0.58 -17.49
CA PHE A 228 -13.93 1.24 -17.95
C PHE A 228 -13.04 0.30 -18.75
N ILE A 229 -12.73 -0.88 -18.21
CA ILE A 229 -11.86 -1.88 -18.86
C ILE A 229 -12.46 -2.31 -20.22
N ALA A 230 -13.75 -2.60 -20.27
CA ALA A 230 -14.47 -2.94 -21.50
C ALA A 230 -14.41 -1.81 -22.54
N ALA A 231 -14.62 -0.55 -22.09
CA ALA A 231 -14.55 0.61 -22.97
C ALA A 231 -13.14 0.80 -23.57
N MET A 232 -12.09 0.62 -22.76
CA MET A 232 -10.69 0.70 -23.24
C MET A 232 -10.36 -0.43 -24.22
N ALA A 233 -10.82 -1.65 -23.97
CA ALA A 233 -10.67 -2.78 -24.87
C ALA A 233 -11.38 -2.55 -26.21
N GLN A 234 -12.63 -2.08 -26.19
CA GLN A 234 -13.38 -1.76 -27.40
C GLN A 234 -12.71 -0.67 -28.24
N ARG A 235 -12.11 0.33 -27.60
CA ARG A 235 -11.38 1.44 -28.21
C ARG A 235 -9.96 1.07 -28.61
N GLN A 236 -9.51 -0.13 -28.28
CA GLN A 236 -8.14 -0.61 -28.50
C GLN A 236 -7.09 0.35 -27.88
N VAL A 237 -7.36 0.82 -26.67
CA VAL A 237 -6.43 1.63 -25.87
C VAL A 237 -5.63 0.68 -24.98
N PRO A 238 -4.31 0.60 -25.15
CA PRO A 238 -3.48 -0.19 -24.24
C PRO A 238 -3.52 0.43 -22.83
N LEU A 239 -3.31 -0.41 -21.80
CA LEU A 239 -3.16 0.02 -20.43
C LEU A 239 -1.77 -0.42 -19.96
N ASP A 240 -0.82 0.51 -19.79
CA ASP A 240 0.50 0.17 -19.26
C ASP A 240 0.39 -0.29 -17.79
N PHE A 241 -0.64 0.15 -17.09
CA PHE A 241 -1.15 -0.37 -15.82
C PHE A 241 -2.60 0.07 -15.62
N LEU A 242 -3.35 -0.70 -14.85
CA LEU A 242 -4.63 -0.29 -14.29
C LEU A 242 -4.44 0.10 -12.84
N SER A 243 -4.92 1.28 -12.42
CA SER A 243 -4.90 1.67 -11.01
C SER A 243 -6.30 1.83 -10.44
N TRP A 244 -6.44 1.46 -9.16
CA TRP A 244 -7.70 1.48 -8.45
C TRP A 244 -7.52 1.57 -6.94
N HIS A 245 -8.58 1.96 -6.24
CA HIS A 245 -8.61 2.19 -4.81
C HIS A 245 -9.31 1.07 -4.06
N MET A 246 -8.95 0.89 -2.81
CA MET A 246 -9.59 -0.10 -1.98
C MET A 246 -9.60 0.29 -0.51
N TYR A 247 -10.80 0.40 0.05
CA TYR A 247 -11.01 0.57 1.49
C TYR A 247 -11.74 -0.65 2.06
N PHE A 248 -11.08 -1.38 2.95
CA PHE A 248 -11.54 -2.70 3.41
C PHE A 248 -11.22 -2.95 4.88
N HIS A 249 -11.68 -4.07 5.42
CA HIS A 249 -11.43 -4.42 6.82
C HIS A 249 -11.10 -5.91 7.04
N THR A 250 -11.00 -6.72 6.00
CA THR A 250 -10.58 -8.13 6.11
C THR A 250 -9.66 -8.51 4.96
N VAL A 251 -8.75 -9.45 5.20
CA VAL A 251 -7.88 -10.00 4.16
C VAL A 251 -8.68 -10.71 3.06
N ASP A 252 -9.80 -11.33 3.41
CA ASP A 252 -10.67 -11.99 2.42
C ASP A 252 -11.34 -10.97 1.48
N ALA A 253 -11.79 -9.82 2.01
CA ALA A 253 -12.29 -8.73 1.16
C ALA A 253 -11.20 -8.21 0.21
N PHE A 254 -9.97 -8.09 0.69
CA PHE A 254 -8.81 -7.77 -0.13
C PHE A 254 -8.63 -8.79 -1.26
N ARG A 255 -8.50 -10.09 -0.93
CA ARG A 255 -8.32 -11.16 -1.92
C ARG A 255 -9.42 -11.20 -2.98
N ASN A 256 -10.67 -11.09 -2.55
CA ASN A 256 -11.81 -11.12 -3.47
C ASN A 256 -11.75 -9.98 -4.50
N ASN A 257 -11.35 -8.79 -4.09
CA ASN A 257 -11.25 -7.66 -5.01
C ASN A 257 -10.05 -7.76 -5.96
N VAL A 258 -8.86 -8.08 -5.47
CA VAL A 258 -7.69 -8.21 -6.36
C VAL A 258 -7.90 -9.30 -7.42
N ASN A 259 -8.52 -10.41 -7.03
CA ASN A 259 -8.86 -11.48 -7.96
C ASN A 259 -9.95 -11.07 -8.96
N PHE A 260 -10.93 -10.26 -8.55
CA PHE A 260 -11.91 -9.68 -9.48
C PHE A 260 -11.25 -8.81 -10.54
N PHE A 261 -10.38 -7.87 -10.13
CA PHE A 261 -9.71 -6.96 -11.06
C PHE A 261 -8.79 -7.71 -12.04
N ARG A 262 -8.02 -8.69 -11.55
CA ARG A 262 -7.17 -9.51 -12.44
C ARG A 262 -8.00 -10.28 -13.44
N LYS A 263 -9.04 -10.98 -12.98
CA LYS A 263 -9.94 -11.73 -13.84
C LYS A 263 -10.58 -10.85 -14.91
N THR A 264 -11.06 -9.67 -14.53
CA THR A 264 -11.68 -8.72 -15.47
C THR A 264 -10.66 -8.26 -16.52
N LEU A 265 -9.45 -7.89 -16.11
CA LEU A 265 -8.38 -7.54 -17.06
C LEU A 265 -8.10 -8.69 -18.05
N ASP A 266 -8.01 -9.93 -17.56
CA ASP A 266 -7.76 -11.11 -18.39
C ASP A 266 -8.87 -11.36 -19.40
N GLU A 267 -10.14 -11.22 -18.99
CA GLU A 267 -11.32 -11.41 -19.84
C GLU A 267 -11.41 -10.40 -20.99
N TYR A 268 -10.88 -9.18 -20.78
CA TYR A 268 -10.87 -8.14 -21.80
C TYR A 268 -9.55 -8.03 -22.59
N GLY A 269 -8.62 -8.98 -22.43
CA GLY A 269 -7.39 -9.05 -23.22
C GLY A 269 -6.19 -8.31 -22.64
N TYR A 270 -6.22 -7.96 -21.34
CA TYR A 270 -5.17 -7.23 -20.63
C TYR A 270 -4.37 -8.14 -19.66
N GLN A 271 -4.02 -9.36 -20.09
CA GLN A 271 -3.34 -10.35 -19.24
C GLN A 271 -2.00 -9.86 -18.68
N ASP A 272 -1.26 -9.06 -19.45
CA ASP A 272 0.05 -8.54 -19.08
C ASP A 272 -0.01 -7.15 -18.42
N THR A 273 -1.21 -6.58 -18.24
CA THR A 273 -1.38 -5.27 -17.63
C THR A 273 -1.25 -5.37 -16.11
N PRO A 274 -0.28 -4.66 -15.49
CA PRO A 274 -0.17 -4.60 -14.04
C PRO A 274 -1.43 -4.04 -13.37
N SER A 275 -1.82 -4.64 -12.25
CA SER A 275 -2.92 -4.18 -11.37
C SER A 275 -2.34 -3.51 -10.14
N ILE A 276 -2.57 -2.21 -9.98
CA ILE A 276 -1.98 -1.38 -8.93
C ILE A 276 -3.09 -0.85 -8.02
N ILE A 277 -2.97 -1.10 -6.72
CA ILE A 277 -3.82 -0.43 -5.72
C ILE A 277 -3.09 0.83 -5.27
N ASP A 278 -3.37 1.94 -5.93
CA ASP A 278 -2.67 3.19 -5.70
C ASP A 278 -3.26 4.05 -4.58
N GLU A 279 -4.34 3.54 -3.95
CA GLU A 279 -4.89 4.10 -2.73
C GLU A 279 -5.61 3.01 -1.92
N TRP A 280 -5.11 2.71 -0.72
CA TRP A 280 -5.78 1.77 0.16
C TRP A 280 -5.72 2.18 1.63
N ASN A 281 -6.78 1.84 2.37
CA ASN A 281 -6.85 1.98 3.81
C ASN A 281 -8.00 1.11 4.37
N ILE A 282 -8.25 1.19 5.66
CA ILE A 282 -9.35 0.50 6.32
C ILE A 282 -10.66 1.28 6.17
N LYS A 283 -11.77 0.53 6.11
CA LYS A 283 -13.13 1.07 6.25
C LYS A 283 -13.90 0.17 7.23
N PRO A 284 -14.61 0.70 8.22
CA PRO A 284 -14.87 2.13 8.48
C PRO A 284 -13.62 2.89 8.97
N PHE A 285 -13.58 4.19 8.66
CA PHE A 285 -12.40 5.04 8.86
C PHE A 285 -12.06 5.32 10.34
N ASP A 286 -12.98 5.16 11.26
CA ASP A 286 -12.75 5.25 12.70
C ASP A 286 -11.81 4.15 13.23
N LEU A 287 -11.59 3.09 12.44
CA LEU A 287 -10.63 2.03 12.76
C LEU A 287 -9.20 2.33 12.33
N THR A 288 -8.95 3.42 11.60
CA THR A 288 -7.61 3.72 11.01
C THR A 288 -6.51 3.76 12.07
N GLN A 289 -6.76 4.34 13.23
CA GLN A 289 -5.76 4.42 14.32
C GLN A 289 -5.90 3.30 15.36
N SER A 290 -6.41 2.14 14.99
CA SER A 290 -6.61 1.00 15.89
C SER A 290 -5.48 -0.03 15.83
N HIS A 291 -5.35 -0.82 16.90
CA HIS A 291 -4.50 -2.02 16.88
C HIS A 291 -4.90 -3.01 15.79
N TYR A 292 -6.19 -3.01 15.43
CA TYR A 292 -6.71 -3.81 14.33
C TYR A 292 -6.06 -3.42 13.01
N MET A 293 -6.07 -2.12 12.67
CA MET A 293 -5.43 -1.61 11.46
C MET A 293 -3.93 -1.92 11.43
N THR A 294 -3.27 -1.82 12.59
CA THR A 294 -1.83 -2.16 12.71
C THR A 294 -1.55 -3.62 12.28
N ALA A 295 -2.34 -4.58 12.77
CA ALA A 295 -2.21 -5.99 12.39
C ALA A 295 -2.69 -6.25 10.95
N LEU A 296 -3.77 -5.56 10.51
CA LEU A 296 -4.29 -5.66 9.14
C LEU A 296 -3.26 -5.17 8.12
N THR A 297 -2.52 -4.10 8.41
CA THR A 297 -1.46 -3.59 7.52
C THR A 297 -0.44 -4.68 7.20
N ALA A 298 0.13 -5.33 8.22
CA ALA A 298 1.08 -6.40 8.03
C ALA A 298 0.45 -7.64 7.36
N ALA A 299 -0.77 -8.00 7.77
CA ALA A 299 -1.50 -9.14 7.17
C ALA A 299 -1.78 -8.92 5.68
N THR A 300 -2.15 -7.70 5.30
CA THR A 300 -2.44 -7.35 3.90
C THR A 300 -1.17 -7.40 3.05
N MET A 301 -0.05 -6.85 3.54
CA MET A 301 1.22 -6.94 2.81
C MET A 301 1.66 -8.39 2.60
N CYS A 302 1.57 -9.23 3.65
CA CYS A 302 1.86 -10.66 3.51
C CYS A 302 0.96 -11.35 2.47
N ALA A 303 -0.36 -11.10 2.52
CA ALA A 303 -1.29 -11.67 1.56
C ALA A 303 -1.02 -11.17 0.14
N ALA A 304 -0.79 -9.87 -0.04
CA ALA A 304 -0.59 -9.24 -1.35
C ALA A 304 0.65 -9.77 -2.09
N GLN A 305 1.68 -10.24 -1.39
CA GLN A 305 2.84 -10.88 -2.04
C GLN A 305 2.42 -12.08 -2.90
N HIS A 306 1.41 -12.83 -2.45
CA HIS A 306 0.93 -14.06 -3.11
C HIS A 306 -0.32 -13.85 -3.97
N GLU A 307 -0.89 -12.63 -4.02
CA GLU A 307 -2.10 -12.30 -4.77
C GLU A 307 -1.77 -11.52 -6.06
N PRO A 308 -2.67 -11.50 -7.06
CA PRO A 308 -2.42 -10.83 -8.35
C PRO A 308 -2.56 -9.30 -8.27
N VAL A 309 -1.75 -8.68 -7.46
CA VAL A 309 -1.54 -7.23 -7.36
C VAL A 309 -0.04 -6.95 -7.49
N ASP A 310 0.34 -5.92 -8.21
CA ASP A 310 1.74 -5.65 -8.55
C ASP A 310 2.37 -4.59 -7.65
N MET A 311 1.59 -3.62 -7.19
CA MET A 311 2.03 -2.52 -6.33
C MET A 311 0.88 -2.04 -5.44
N MET A 312 1.22 -1.54 -4.25
CA MET A 312 0.23 -0.93 -3.35
C MET A 312 0.77 0.36 -2.75
N LEU A 313 -0.09 1.40 -2.70
CA LEU A 313 0.23 2.69 -2.06
C LEU A 313 -0.82 3.02 -1.00
N TYR A 314 -0.38 3.14 0.24
CA TYR A 314 -1.23 3.40 1.40
C TYR A 314 -1.72 4.86 1.42
N TYR A 315 -3.00 5.10 1.61
CA TYR A 315 -3.58 6.42 1.78
C TYR A 315 -3.94 6.65 3.26
N ASP A 316 -3.24 7.48 4.06
CA ASP A 316 -2.05 8.23 3.70
C ASP A 316 -1.13 8.41 4.91
N ILE A 317 0.04 8.99 4.72
CA ILE A 317 1.01 9.23 5.79
C ILE A 317 1.09 10.70 6.23
N ARG A 318 0.22 11.57 5.74
CA ARG A 318 0.21 13.00 6.09
C ARG A 318 -0.09 13.19 7.57
N ILE A 319 0.77 13.96 8.23
CA ILE A 319 0.58 14.27 9.66
C ILE A 319 -0.70 15.10 9.85
N GLY A 320 -1.58 14.61 10.73
CA GLY A 320 -2.87 15.23 11.00
C GLY A 320 -4.03 14.73 10.13
N SER A 321 -3.77 13.94 9.09
CA SER A 321 -4.82 13.24 8.36
C SER A 321 -5.52 12.22 9.25
N THR A 322 -6.83 12.07 9.09
CA THR A 322 -7.63 11.02 9.75
C THR A 322 -7.35 9.63 9.22
N PHE A 323 -6.74 9.54 8.05
CA PHE A 323 -6.32 8.29 7.41
C PHE A 323 -4.93 7.82 7.87
N ASN A 324 -4.15 8.71 8.49
CA ASN A 324 -2.80 8.41 8.91
C ASN A 324 -2.77 7.49 10.14
N ASN A 325 -2.09 6.35 10.00
CA ASN A 325 -1.79 5.38 11.06
C ASN A 325 -0.27 5.14 11.21
N VAL A 326 0.54 5.91 10.51
CA VAL A 326 1.99 5.69 10.37
C VAL A 326 2.79 6.62 11.26
N PHE A 327 2.36 7.88 11.40
CA PHE A 327 3.06 8.90 12.18
C PHE A 327 2.14 9.64 13.13
N THR A 328 2.68 9.94 14.32
CA THR A 328 2.05 10.87 15.26
C THR A 328 2.10 12.31 14.73
N ARG A 329 1.36 13.22 15.40
CA ARG A 329 1.44 14.67 15.10
C ARG A 329 2.83 15.28 15.34
N ARG A 330 3.75 14.56 15.97
CA ARG A 330 5.15 14.96 16.21
C ARG A 330 6.13 14.28 15.27
N ALA A 331 5.65 13.68 14.17
CA ALA A 331 6.44 12.92 13.22
C ALA A 331 7.17 11.72 13.84
N GLU A 332 6.63 11.15 14.92
CA GLU A 332 7.15 9.92 15.52
C GLU A 332 6.43 8.69 14.94
N PRO A 333 7.11 7.55 14.77
CA PRO A 333 6.49 6.36 14.22
C PRO A 333 5.43 5.77 15.15
N MET A 334 4.29 5.42 14.58
CA MET A 334 3.22 4.65 15.22
C MET A 334 3.43 3.14 14.98
N PRO A 335 2.70 2.25 15.67
CA PRO A 335 2.87 0.80 15.50
C PRO A 335 2.76 0.30 14.06
N ALA A 336 1.91 0.90 13.21
CA ALA A 336 1.78 0.51 11.81
C ALA A 336 3.02 0.85 10.96
N TYR A 337 3.77 1.90 11.31
CA TYR A 337 5.02 2.24 10.63
C TYR A 337 5.97 1.04 10.51
N TRP A 338 6.05 0.23 11.53
CA TRP A 338 6.99 -0.89 11.57
C TRP A 338 6.64 -2.03 10.62
N ALA A 339 5.39 -2.11 10.14
CA ALA A 339 5.05 -3.00 9.04
C ALA A 339 5.66 -2.49 7.71
N PHE A 340 5.57 -1.18 7.45
CA PHE A 340 6.23 -0.54 6.28
C PHE A 340 7.75 -0.68 6.35
N TYR A 341 8.33 -0.46 7.53
CA TYR A 341 9.76 -0.66 7.76
C TYR A 341 10.18 -2.09 7.46
N SER A 342 9.51 -3.08 8.07
CA SER A 342 9.82 -4.51 7.87
C SER A 342 9.68 -4.91 6.40
N TRP A 343 8.63 -4.43 5.72
CA TRP A 343 8.45 -4.67 4.30
C TRP A 343 9.57 -4.05 3.46
N GLY A 344 9.99 -2.84 3.80
CA GLY A 344 11.13 -2.19 3.17
C GLY A 344 12.43 -3.00 3.33
N GLN A 345 12.69 -3.58 4.52
CA GLN A 345 13.83 -4.47 4.68
C GLN A 345 13.71 -5.70 3.77
N MET A 346 12.51 -6.28 3.62
CA MET A 346 12.30 -7.42 2.72
C MET A 346 12.50 -7.03 1.25
N THR A 347 12.11 -5.83 0.81
CA THR A 347 12.39 -5.36 -0.55
C THR A 347 13.90 -5.22 -0.83
N GLN A 348 14.69 -4.89 0.19
CA GLN A 348 16.16 -4.84 0.05
C GLN A 348 16.79 -6.25 -0.04
N LEU A 349 16.17 -7.27 0.52
CA LEU A 349 16.58 -8.67 0.32
C LEU A 349 16.32 -9.12 -1.13
N GLY A 350 15.22 -8.68 -1.71
CA GLY A 350 14.94 -8.76 -3.14
C GLY A 350 14.17 -9.99 -3.60
N THR A 351 14.44 -11.18 -3.07
CA THR A 351 13.82 -12.43 -3.52
C THR A 351 12.79 -12.94 -2.53
N SER A 352 11.52 -13.03 -2.95
CA SER A 352 10.45 -13.72 -2.21
C SER A 352 10.61 -15.23 -2.29
N VAL A 353 10.30 -15.91 -1.21
CA VAL A 353 10.40 -17.37 -1.10
C VAL A 353 9.11 -17.98 -0.58
N GLU A 354 8.94 -19.29 -0.80
CA GLU A 354 7.76 -20.04 -0.38
C GLU A 354 7.49 -19.86 1.12
N ALA A 355 6.29 -19.33 1.44
CA ALA A 355 5.84 -19.12 2.80
C ALA A 355 4.34 -19.41 2.93
N ALA A 356 3.95 -20.30 3.82
CA ALA A 356 2.57 -20.71 4.01
C ALA A 356 2.23 -20.90 5.49
N ALA A 357 1.00 -20.56 5.86
CA ALA A 357 0.46 -20.79 7.19
C ALA A 357 -0.73 -21.77 7.13
N ASP A 358 -0.87 -22.62 8.14
CA ASP A 358 -1.93 -23.61 8.23
C ASP A 358 -3.27 -23.08 8.82
N MET A 359 -3.30 -21.76 9.15
CA MET A 359 -4.50 -21.10 9.69
C MET A 359 -4.82 -19.81 8.94
N PRO A 360 -6.09 -19.54 8.66
CA PRO A 360 -6.50 -18.33 7.92
C PRO A 360 -6.21 -17.02 8.68
N GLU A 361 -6.13 -17.06 10.01
CA GLU A 361 -5.77 -15.88 10.82
C GLU A 361 -4.28 -15.54 10.79
N LEU A 362 -3.43 -16.40 10.23
CA LEU A 362 -2.00 -16.18 10.05
C LEU A 362 -1.73 -15.82 8.59
N GLN A 363 -1.02 -14.70 8.38
CA GLN A 363 -0.54 -14.30 7.07
C GLN A 363 0.98 -14.18 7.16
N VAL A 364 1.70 -14.72 6.19
CA VAL A 364 3.15 -14.76 6.17
C VAL A 364 3.69 -14.43 4.79
N ALA A 365 4.80 -13.73 4.77
CA ALA A 365 5.66 -13.58 3.60
C ALA A 365 7.12 -13.65 4.05
N ALA A 366 7.99 -14.15 3.19
CA ALA A 366 9.41 -14.27 3.50
C ALA A 366 10.25 -13.85 2.29
N ALA A 367 11.46 -13.38 2.59
CA ALA A 367 12.40 -12.96 1.56
C ALA A 367 13.84 -13.28 1.96
N THR A 368 14.71 -13.39 0.97
CA THR A 368 16.14 -13.61 1.15
C THR A 368 16.95 -12.80 0.15
N ASN A 369 18.22 -12.54 0.48
CA ASN A 369 19.17 -12.00 -0.49
C ASN A 369 19.74 -13.14 -1.37
N ALA A 370 20.44 -12.77 -2.45
CA ALA A 370 20.87 -13.69 -3.49
C ALA A 370 21.76 -14.84 -2.99
N ASP A 371 22.56 -14.61 -1.97
CA ASP A 371 23.46 -15.62 -1.38
C ASP A 371 22.88 -16.32 -0.13
N ARG A 372 21.65 -15.96 0.27
CA ARG A 372 20.92 -16.49 1.42
C ARG A 372 21.63 -16.31 2.77
N THR A 373 22.48 -15.30 2.86
CA THR A 373 23.17 -14.94 4.10
C THR A 373 22.34 -14.03 5.00
N SER A 374 21.31 -13.40 4.44
CA SER A 374 20.37 -12.55 5.16
C SER A 374 18.95 -12.83 4.68
N SER A 375 18.05 -13.06 5.61
CA SER A 375 16.66 -13.40 5.31
C SER A 375 15.71 -12.74 6.29
N GLY A 376 14.47 -12.50 5.85
CA GLY A 376 13.42 -11.87 6.64
C GLY A 376 12.09 -12.59 6.50
N ILE A 377 11.32 -12.66 7.58
CA ILE A 377 9.96 -13.20 7.59
C ILE A 377 9.03 -12.19 8.26
N LEU A 378 8.01 -11.72 7.57
CA LEU A 378 6.91 -10.96 8.17
C LEU A 378 5.74 -11.91 8.42
N LEU A 379 5.31 -11.99 9.68
CA LEU A 379 4.22 -12.86 10.12
C LEU A 379 3.19 -12.05 10.88
N SER A 380 1.94 -12.01 10.42
CA SER A 380 0.84 -11.36 11.10
C SER A 380 -0.18 -12.37 11.60
N ARG A 381 -0.70 -12.14 12.80
CA ARG A 381 -1.90 -12.80 13.32
C ARG A 381 -3.03 -11.80 13.43
N LEU A 382 -4.04 -12.00 12.58
CA LEU A 382 -5.24 -11.18 12.51
C LEU A 382 -6.48 -12.06 12.68
N ASN A 383 -6.95 -12.18 13.89
CA ASN A 383 -8.18 -12.92 14.18
C ASN A 383 -9.35 -11.95 14.36
N VAL A 384 -10.31 -12.01 13.46
CA VAL A 384 -11.49 -11.15 13.40
C VAL A 384 -12.69 -11.86 14.00
N GLU A 385 -12.85 -11.80 15.32
CA GLU A 385 -14.21 -11.99 15.86
C GLU A 385 -14.95 -10.65 15.71
N THR A 386 -15.95 -10.63 14.83
CA THR A 386 -16.81 -9.47 14.59
C THR A 386 -17.45 -9.00 15.89
N GLY A 387 -17.34 -7.71 16.19
CA GLY A 387 -18.11 -7.05 17.24
C GLY A 387 -17.39 -6.71 18.54
N ILE A 388 -16.07 -6.48 18.52
CA ILE A 388 -15.33 -5.95 19.67
C ILE A 388 -15.13 -4.44 19.49
N PRO A 389 -16.04 -3.57 19.99
CA PRO A 389 -15.94 -2.10 19.84
C PRO A 389 -14.67 -1.52 20.48
N GLN A 390 -14.07 -2.24 21.43
CA GLN A 390 -12.89 -1.81 22.20
C GLN A 390 -11.57 -1.93 21.42
N LEU A 391 -11.57 -2.51 20.21
CA LEU A 391 -10.36 -2.60 19.37
C LEU A 391 -10.09 -1.31 18.58
N THR A 392 -10.98 -0.35 18.62
CA THR A 392 -10.93 0.87 17.81
C THR A 392 -10.12 2.02 18.47
N ASP A 393 -9.85 1.96 19.77
CA ASP A 393 -9.05 2.98 20.46
C ASP A 393 -7.58 2.51 20.61
N PRO A 394 -6.60 3.17 19.95
CA PRO A 394 -5.18 2.82 20.07
C PRO A 394 -4.62 3.00 21.48
N ASN A 395 -5.31 3.77 22.34
CA ASN A 395 -4.89 4.01 23.72
C ASN A 395 -5.49 3.00 24.71
N ILE A 396 -6.49 2.22 24.30
CA ILE A 396 -7.05 1.18 25.15
C ILE A 396 -6.12 -0.04 25.15
N ARG A 397 -5.60 -0.39 26.30
CA ARG A 397 -4.95 -1.69 26.49
C ARG A 397 -6.00 -2.78 26.33
N ILE A 398 -5.88 -3.54 25.24
CA ILE A 398 -6.74 -4.70 25.00
C ILE A 398 -6.55 -5.69 26.15
N PRO A 399 -7.58 -6.00 26.94
CA PRO A 399 -7.47 -6.97 28.03
C PRO A 399 -6.96 -8.33 27.48
N ARG A 400 -6.14 -9.05 28.25
CA ARG A 400 -5.62 -10.37 27.85
C ARG A 400 -6.74 -11.36 27.48
N SER A 401 -7.92 -11.23 28.07
CA SER A 401 -9.10 -12.04 27.77
C SER A 401 -9.65 -11.81 26.37
N ILE A 402 -9.44 -10.60 25.79
CA ILE A 402 -9.90 -10.24 24.44
C ILE A 402 -8.77 -10.48 23.41
N ASN A 403 -7.51 -10.51 23.84
CA ASN A 403 -6.35 -10.72 23.00
C ASN A 403 -5.51 -11.93 23.47
N PRO A 404 -6.09 -13.16 23.46
CA PRO A 404 -5.37 -14.35 23.94
C PRO A 404 -4.16 -14.61 23.05
N LYS A 405 -3.06 -15.01 23.70
CA LYS A 405 -1.84 -15.43 23.02
C LYS A 405 -1.93 -16.89 22.59
N MET A 406 -1.35 -17.17 21.44
CA MET A 406 -1.21 -18.50 20.87
C MET A 406 0.27 -18.72 20.52
N ASN A 407 0.76 -19.92 20.71
CA ASN A 407 2.09 -20.28 20.23
C ASN A 407 2.02 -20.65 18.76
N VAL A 408 2.79 -19.95 17.95
CA VAL A 408 2.99 -20.21 16.53
C VAL A 408 4.40 -20.74 16.35
N THR A 409 4.55 -21.84 15.63
CA THR A 409 5.87 -22.38 15.27
C THR A 409 6.16 -22.08 13.81
N VAL A 410 7.20 -21.30 13.55
CA VAL A 410 7.73 -21.02 12.21
C VAL A 410 8.80 -22.05 11.91
N ASN A 411 8.52 -22.95 10.99
CA ASN A 411 9.48 -23.94 10.50
C ASN A 411 10.26 -23.32 9.34
N VAL A 412 11.51 -23.05 9.58
CA VAL A 412 12.46 -22.48 8.62
C VAL A 412 13.27 -23.59 7.99
N LYS A 413 13.35 -23.60 6.66
CA LYS A 413 14.08 -24.57 5.86
C LYS A 413 14.93 -23.88 4.79
N GLY A 414 16.02 -24.50 4.36
CA GLY A 414 16.88 -24.01 3.28
C GLY A 414 17.90 -22.94 3.69
N VAL A 415 17.89 -22.51 4.97
CA VAL A 415 18.90 -21.63 5.57
C VAL A 415 19.20 -22.09 7.00
N LYS A 416 20.45 -21.89 7.45
CA LYS A 416 20.88 -22.15 8.82
C LYS A 416 21.39 -20.86 9.45
N PRO A 417 20.50 -20.04 10.01
CA PRO A 417 20.89 -18.75 10.56
C PRO A 417 21.81 -18.93 11.78
N THR A 418 22.81 -18.07 11.89
CA THR A 418 23.71 -17.98 13.06
C THR A 418 23.15 -17.01 14.11
N GLU A 419 22.30 -16.10 13.70
CA GLU A 419 21.59 -15.16 14.57
C GLU A 419 20.12 -15.07 14.16
N ILE A 420 19.23 -15.05 15.15
CA ILE A 420 17.78 -14.91 14.97
C ILE A 420 17.29 -13.80 15.88
N THR A 421 16.77 -12.73 15.29
CA THR A 421 16.12 -11.67 16.04
C THR A 421 14.64 -11.57 15.64
N VAL A 422 13.75 -11.53 16.62
CA VAL A 422 12.32 -11.38 16.41
C VAL A 422 11.88 -10.03 16.99
N TYR A 423 11.30 -9.19 16.15
CA TYR A 423 10.70 -7.91 16.55
C TYR A 423 9.18 -8.05 16.60
N MET A 424 8.58 -7.78 17.75
CA MET A 424 7.14 -7.92 17.96
C MET A 424 6.43 -6.57 18.00
N VAL A 425 5.27 -6.52 17.36
CA VAL A 425 4.29 -5.44 17.51
C VAL A 425 2.97 -6.03 17.98
N ASP A 426 2.58 -5.68 19.21
CA ASP A 426 1.32 -6.04 19.83
C ASP A 426 0.90 -4.92 20.83
N GLY A 427 -0.13 -5.13 21.62
CA GLY A 427 -0.58 -4.14 22.62
C GLY A 427 0.43 -3.84 23.75
N LYS A 428 1.59 -4.49 23.80
CA LYS A 428 2.65 -4.28 24.79
C LYS A 428 3.99 -3.91 24.14
N TYR A 429 4.31 -4.54 23.04
CA TYR A 429 5.58 -4.35 22.32
C TYR A 429 5.34 -3.49 21.07
N CYS A 430 6.24 -2.56 20.81
CA CYS A 430 6.25 -1.74 19.61
C CYS A 430 7.62 -1.88 18.95
N TYR A 431 7.75 -2.89 18.07
CA TYR A 431 8.97 -3.23 17.34
C TYR A 431 10.19 -3.40 18.25
N GLN A 432 10.02 -4.22 19.27
CA GLN A 432 11.08 -4.51 20.24
C GLN A 432 11.47 -5.98 20.16
N PRO A 433 12.74 -6.32 20.44
CA PRO A 433 13.18 -7.70 20.52
C PRO A 433 12.27 -8.52 21.43
N TYR A 434 11.86 -9.67 20.95
CA TYR A 434 10.88 -10.54 21.60
C TYR A 434 11.50 -11.91 21.88
N PRO A 435 11.36 -12.45 23.10
CA PRO A 435 11.91 -13.74 23.44
C PRO A 435 11.17 -14.87 22.72
N VAL A 436 11.93 -15.75 22.09
CA VAL A 436 11.44 -16.92 21.36
C VAL A 436 12.17 -18.18 21.79
N LYS A 437 11.61 -19.35 21.45
CA LYS A 437 12.29 -20.62 21.57
C LYS A 437 12.72 -21.06 20.18
N VAL A 438 13.98 -21.43 20.05
CA VAL A 438 14.54 -21.94 18.81
C VAL A 438 14.98 -23.38 19.02
N ALA A 439 14.65 -24.24 18.08
CA ALA A 439 15.13 -25.63 18.01
C ALA A 439 15.78 -25.83 16.64
N GLU A 440 16.99 -26.32 16.61
CA GLU A 440 17.66 -26.69 15.36
C GLU A 440 16.96 -27.90 14.72
N THR A 441 16.94 -27.90 13.39
CA THR A 441 16.47 -29.01 12.55
C THR A 441 17.59 -29.46 11.60
N ALA A 442 17.38 -30.54 10.88
CA ALA A 442 18.38 -31.02 9.93
C ALA A 442 18.71 -29.99 8.83
N ASP A 443 17.73 -29.18 8.42
CA ASP A 443 17.78 -28.28 7.26
C ASP A 443 17.44 -26.82 7.58
N GLY A 444 17.48 -26.43 8.86
CA GLY A 444 17.16 -25.08 9.31
C GLY A 444 16.87 -25.02 10.80
N CYS A 445 15.73 -24.38 11.16
CA CYS A 445 15.29 -24.28 12.55
C CYS A 445 13.76 -24.18 12.68
N ALA A 446 13.27 -24.38 13.91
CA ALA A 446 11.89 -24.13 14.30
C ALA A 446 11.87 -23.03 15.37
N ILE A 447 11.14 -21.93 15.08
CA ILE A 447 11.06 -20.76 15.94
C ILE A 447 9.65 -20.70 16.54
N THR A 448 9.53 -20.83 17.86
CA THR A 448 8.21 -20.74 18.53
C THR A 448 8.02 -19.36 19.14
N ILE A 449 6.97 -18.66 18.69
CA ILE A 449 6.61 -17.30 19.03
C ILE A 449 5.23 -17.29 19.69
N SER A 450 5.07 -16.59 20.82
CA SER A 450 3.76 -16.41 21.47
C SER A 450 3.10 -15.12 20.94
N MET A 451 2.15 -15.26 20.01
CA MET A 451 1.51 -14.16 19.31
C MET A 451 0.12 -13.83 19.86
N ALA A 452 -0.17 -12.56 20.08
CA ALA A 452 -1.48 -12.06 20.43
C ALA A 452 -2.42 -12.09 19.20
N ARG A 453 -3.74 -12.03 19.40
CA ARG A 453 -4.77 -12.08 18.35
C ARG A 453 -4.59 -10.99 17.29
N LEU A 454 -4.17 -9.80 17.71
CA LEU A 454 -3.88 -8.65 16.85
C LEU A 454 -2.40 -8.29 17.04
N SER A 455 -1.54 -8.92 16.27
CA SER A 455 -0.10 -8.69 16.35
C SER A 455 0.57 -9.08 15.05
N TYR A 456 1.78 -8.57 14.87
CA TYR A 456 2.69 -9.09 13.86
C TYR A 456 4.12 -9.14 14.40
N ALA A 457 4.93 -9.96 13.79
CA ALA A 457 6.34 -10.10 14.08
C ALA A 457 7.16 -10.04 12.80
N TYR A 458 8.29 -9.36 12.86
CA TYR A 458 9.34 -9.45 11.86
C TYR A 458 10.47 -10.30 12.43
N ILE A 459 10.89 -11.31 11.67
CA ILE A 459 11.95 -12.23 12.04
C ILE A 459 13.12 -11.98 11.11
N GLU A 460 14.23 -11.59 11.66
CA GLU A 460 15.49 -11.39 10.96
C GLU A 460 16.38 -12.61 11.19
N LEU A 461 16.94 -13.14 10.12
CA LEU A 461 17.80 -14.31 10.10
C LEU A 461 19.13 -13.95 9.42
N LEU A 462 20.24 -14.06 10.16
CA LEU A 462 21.61 -13.76 9.71
C LEU A 462 22.53 -14.97 9.81
#